data_b9e0de0ce2b091661577e130e4b41b3c
#
_entry.id   b9e0de0ce2b091661577e130e4b41b3c
#
_cell.length_a   1.000
_cell.length_b   1.000
_cell.length_c   1.000
_cell.angle_alpha   90.00
_cell.angle_beta   90.00
_cell.angle_gamma   90.00
#
_symmetry.space_group_name_H-M   'P 1'
#
loop_
_entity.id
_entity.type
_entity.pdbx_description
1 polymer ?
#
loop_
_entity_poly.entity_id
_entity_poly.type
_entity_poly.pdbx_seq_one_letter_code
_entity_poly.pdbx_strand_id
1 'polypeptide(L)'
;MNAQTSGKKVVGRNVAIALGIICILLAVGLVGAIAIYPPMIANQSREISALTSENSQLKSQIVEKNNTISSLNSQKSDLQTQVNTLTSQVASLNSQVSSLQSHITSQNSQITNLQNQVSTLEAHGTYMIRLNTLVYHVCEKETIHAPDINYIYQQILTLNNNTYNILLLPEYNTNENWTEELAWLTANFGGRNGIPIMLGIFGGGSGHTPVQMLSTAEISAAMAVCNVRWLAIGELISWYMGEPSLPFPTDYISTILNFCRANDLKLFWTEWKVNNGVFQTIQTYIAGFEDIVTVSFSTNSGDLEPAEGFTMISKMFQHWGGSVQAWYWTTRYGSDPLNMPASLLLEHALSAKNMGAEVIEFEPYGYFFDNGEVRESLRILQTLFAELH
;
A
#
# COMPACT_ATOMS: atom_id res chain seq x y z
N MET A 1 -2.94 -41.77 -138.17
CA MET A 1 -2.65 -40.56 -137.30
C MET A 1 -3.86 -40.29 -136.39
N ASN A 2 -3.82 -40.69 -135.28
CA ASN A 2 -4.98 -40.62 -134.36
C ASN A 2 -4.77 -39.49 -133.32
N ALA A 3 -5.69 -38.56 -133.37
CA ALA A 3 -5.74 -37.52 -132.30
C ALA A 3 -6.58 -38.05 -131.15
N GLN A 4 -5.97 -38.04 -129.96
CA GLN A 4 -6.62 -38.39 -128.76
C GLN A 4 -7.24 -37.14 -128.14
N THR A 5 -8.55 -37.09 -128.08
CA THR A 5 -9.28 -36.02 -127.42
C THR A 5 -9.38 -36.31 -125.92
N SER A 6 -8.82 -35.47 -125.15
CA SER A 6 -8.95 -35.48 -123.70
C SER A 6 -10.35 -35.00 -123.21
N GLY A 7 -11.15 -35.94 -122.76
CA GLY A 7 -12.46 -35.60 -122.12
C GLY A 7 -12.34 -35.01 -120.84
N LYS A 8 -12.62 -33.73 -120.68
CA LYS A 8 -12.81 -33.10 -119.35
C LYS A 8 -14.07 -33.68 -118.73
N LYS A 9 -13.91 -34.35 -117.58
CA LYS A 9 -15.05 -34.75 -116.74
C LYS A 9 -15.73 -33.50 -116.25
N VAL A 10 -16.89 -33.18 -116.72
CA VAL A 10 -17.70 -32.11 -116.17
C VAL A 10 -18.38 -32.65 -114.93
N VAL A 11 -18.04 -32.13 -113.86
CA VAL A 11 -18.73 -32.41 -112.60
C VAL A 11 -20.18 -32.01 -112.72
N GLY A 12 -21.09 -32.98 -112.58
CA GLY A 12 -22.51 -32.71 -112.74
C GLY A 12 -22.99 -31.56 -111.87
N ARG A 13 -23.81 -30.69 -112.38
CA ARG A 13 -24.35 -29.47 -111.77
C ARG A 13 -24.86 -29.73 -110.36
N ASN A 14 -25.44 -30.89 -110.09
CA ASN A 14 -25.97 -31.28 -108.77
C ASN A 14 -24.89 -31.56 -107.78
N VAL A 15 -23.72 -32.11 -108.17
CA VAL A 15 -22.54 -32.33 -107.33
C VAL A 15 -21.90 -30.99 -106.94
N ALA A 16 -21.84 -30.06 -107.90
CA ALA A 16 -21.33 -28.74 -107.67
C ALA A 16 -22.22 -27.96 -106.72
N ILE A 17 -23.58 -28.07 -106.82
CA ILE A 17 -24.51 -27.46 -105.84
C ILE A 17 -24.41 -28.10 -104.49
N ALA A 18 -24.34 -29.45 -104.43
CA ALA A 18 -24.19 -30.15 -103.15
C ALA A 18 -22.88 -29.76 -102.40
N LEU A 19 -21.78 -29.68 -103.16
CA LEU A 19 -20.51 -29.21 -102.60
C LEU A 19 -20.59 -27.74 -102.12
N GLY A 20 -21.27 -26.89 -102.89
CA GLY A 20 -21.50 -25.50 -102.50
C GLY A 20 -22.29 -25.37 -101.24
N ILE A 21 -23.38 -26.15 -101.05
CA ILE A 21 -24.18 -26.18 -99.83
C ILE A 21 -23.36 -26.69 -98.69
N ILE A 22 -22.55 -27.72 -98.80
CA ILE A 22 -21.67 -28.27 -97.79
C ILE A 22 -20.64 -27.21 -97.38
N CYS A 23 -20.04 -26.51 -98.33
CA CYS A 23 -19.10 -25.44 -98.04
C CYS A 23 -19.74 -24.28 -97.28
N ILE A 24 -20.97 -23.93 -97.68
CA ILE A 24 -21.73 -22.88 -96.94
C ILE A 24 -22.04 -23.35 -95.50
N LEU A 25 -22.52 -24.57 -95.32
CA LEU A 25 -22.80 -25.11 -94.00
C LEU A 25 -21.55 -25.20 -93.14
N LEU A 26 -20.45 -25.60 -93.74
CA LEU A 26 -19.15 -25.64 -93.03
C LEU A 26 -18.68 -24.22 -92.68
N ALA A 27 -18.84 -23.25 -93.56
CA ALA A 27 -18.47 -21.89 -93.38
C ALA A 27 -19.34 -21.24 -92.21
N VAL A 28 -20.69 -21.48 -92.28
CA VAL A 28 -21.60 -21.02 -91.21
C VAL A 28 -21.27 -21.69 -89.84
N GLY A 29 -21.00 -23.01 -89.93
CA GLY A 29 -20.56 -23.73 -88.68
C GLY A 29 -19.27 -23.21 -88.15
N LEU A 30 -18.30 -22.89 -89.01
CA LEU A 30 -17.01 -22.32 -88.61
C LEU A 30 -17.14 -20.91 -88.04
N VAL A 31 -17.95 -20.06 -88.73
CA VAL A 31 -18.25 -18.70 -88.19
C VAL A 31 -18.95 -18.77 -86.85
N GLY A 32 -19.94 -19.68 -86.71
CA GLY A 32 -20.63 -19.92 -85.46
C GLY A 32 -19.66 -20.38 -84.35
N ALA A 33 -18.77 -21.30 -84.69
CA ALA A 33 -17.73 -21.75 -83.78
C ALA A 33 -16.77 -20.60 -83.39
N ILE A 34 -16.31 -19.81 -84.33
CA ILE A 34 -15.44 -18.66 -84.12
C ILE A 34 -16.16 -17.57 -83.26
N ALA A 35 -17.46 -17.42 -83.35
CA ALA A 35 -18.23 -16.46 -82.66
C ALA A 35 -18.51 -16.89 -81.17
N ILE A 36 -18.67 -18.17 -80.88
CA ILE A 36 -19.06 -18.71 -79.56
C ILE A 36 -17.86 -19.16 -78.74
N TYR A 37 -16.90 -19.86 -79.39
CA TYR A 37 -15.78 -20.43 -78.61
C TYR A 37 -14.83 -19.38 -77.94
N PRO A 38 -14.40 -18.29 -78.60
CA PRO A 38 -13.51 -17.33 -78.04
C PRO A 38 -14.08 -16.64 -76.80
N PRO A 39 -15.33 -16.14 -76.78
CA PRO A 39 -15.91 -15.54 -75.58
C PRO A 39 -16.10 -16.55 -74.45
N MET A 40 -16.41 -17.80 -74.73
CA MET A 40 -16.55 -18.88 -73.77
C MET A 40 -15.20 -19.22 -73.13
N ILE A 41 -14.15 -19.35 -73.98
CA ILE A 41 -12.76 -19.54 -73.44
C ILE A 41 -12.33 -18.35 -72.65
N ALA A 42 -12.62 -17.11 -73.06
CA ALA A 42 -12.27 -15.91 -72.32
C ALA A 42 -12.99 -15.84 -70.94
N ASN A 43 -14.26 -16.26 -70.92
CA ASN A 43 -14.98 -16.32 -69.57
C ASN A 43 -14.40 -17.40 -68.66
N GLN A 44 -14.15 -18.61 -69.23
CA GLN A 44 -13.49 -19.68 -68.46
C GLN A 44 -12.11 -19.25 -67.92
N SER A 45 -11.33 -18.53 -68.77
CA SER A 45 -10.01 -18.03 -68.37
C SER A 45 -10.10 -17.01 -67.21
N ARG A 46 -11.13 -16.12 -67.23
CA ARG A 46 -11.39 -15.19 -66.15
C ARG A 46 -11.78 -15.92 -64.84
N GLU A 47 -12.66 -16.90 -64.96
CA GLU A 47 -13.10 -17.72 -63.83
C GLU A 47 -11.93 -18.50 -63.20
N ILE A 48 -11.10 -19.14 -64.04
CA ILE A 48 -9.87 -19.81 -63.64
C ILE A 48 -8.93 -18.82 -62.89
N SER A 49 -8.78 -17.61 -63.48
CA SER A 49 -7.94 -16.57 -62.85
C SER A 49 -8.50 -16.12 -61.50
N ALA A 50 -9.82 -15.93 -61.40
CA ALA A 50 -10.49 -15.58 -60.14
C ALA A 50 -10.33 -16.70 -59.10
N LEU A 51 -10.59 -17.93 -59.45
CA LEU A 51 -10.43 -19.11 -58.60
C LEU A 51 -8.96 -19.30 -58.17
N THR A 52 -8.02 -19.01 -59.05
CA THR A 52 -6.57 -19.08 -58.74
C THR A 52 -6.21 -18.01 -57.69
N SER A 53 -6.76 -16.79 -57.85
CA SER A 53 -6.55 -15.70 -56.88
C SER A 53 -7.16 -16.04 -55.50
N GLU A 54 -8.41 -16.52 -55.50
CA GLU A 54 -9.08 -16.95 -54.28
C GLU A 54 -8.32 -18.09 -53.57
N ASN A 55 -7.87 -19.09 -54.35
CA ASN A 55 -7.06 -20.18 -53.79
C ASN A 55 -5.75 -19.68 -53.17
N SER A 56 -5.14 -18.66 -53.75
CA SER A 56 -3.94 -18.03 -53.22
C SER A 56 -4.23 -17.28 -51.91
N GLN A 57 -5.36 -16.58 -51.86
CA GLN A 57 -5.80 -15.91 -50.60
C GLN A 57 -6.12 -16.94 -49.50
N LEU A 58 -6.85 -18.00 -49.82
CA LEU A 58 -7.15 -19.07 -48.88
C LEU A 58 -5.88 -19.76 -48.35
N LYS A 59 -4.90 -19.99 -49.20
CA LYS A 59 -3.59 -20.52 -48.77
C LYS A 59 -2.90 -19.58 -47.81
N SER A 60 -2.90 -18.27 -48.04
CA SER A 60 -2.33 -17.27 -47.14
C SER A 60 -3.06 -17.26 -45.81
N GLN A 61 -4.39 -17.30 -45.79
CA GLN A 61 -5.20 -17.39 -44.59
C GLN A 61 -4.92 -18.68 -43.82
N ILE A 62 -4.75 -19.82 -44.48
CA ILE A 62 -4.39 -21.08 -43.83
C ILE A 62 -3.02 -20.96 -43.12
N VAL A 63 -2.03 -20.35 -43.79
CA VAL A 63 -0.71 -20.12 -43.16
C VAL A 63 -0.82 -19.23 -41.94
N GLU A 64 -1.58 -18.13 -42.02
CA GLU A 64 -1.82 -17.22 -40.88
C GLU A 64 -2.51 -17.95 -39.72
N LYS A 65 -3.55 -18.74 -40.02
CA LYS A 65 -4.25 -19.52 -38.98
C LYS A 65 -3.33 -20.57 -38.35
N ASN A 66 -2.50 -21.22 -39.13
CA ASN A 66 -1.52 -22.19 -38.62
C ASN A 66 -0.48 -21.52 -37.69
N ASN A 67 -0.01 -20.33 -38.03
CA ASN A 67 0.89 -19.55 -37.20
C ASN A 67 0.20 -19.16 -35.89
N THR A 68 -1.06 -18.73 -35.94
CA THR A 68 -1.88 -18.43 -34.75
C THR A 68 -2.05 -19.67 -33.87
N ILE A 69 -2.38 -20.82 -34.45
CA ILE A 69 -2.50 -22.09 -33.72
C ILE A 69 -1.17 -22.47 -33.04
N SER A 70 -0.07 -22.29 -33.73
CA SER A 70 1.26 -22.56 -33.16
C SER A 70 1.56 -21.66 -31.98
N SER A 71 1.26 -20.36 -32.09
CA SER A 71 1.40 -19.39 -30.99
C SER A 71 0.51 -19.75 -29.78
N LEU A 72 -0.76 -20.08 -30.04
CA LEU A 72 -1.70 -20.50 -29.00
C LEU A 72 -1.25 -21.79 -28.29
N ASN A 73 -0.68 -22.74 -29.02
CA ASN A 73 -0.15 -23.97 -28.47
C ASN A 73 1.06 -23.67 -27.55
N SER A 74 1.92 -22.73 -27.94
CA SER A 74 3.02 -22.28 -27.10
C SER A 74 2.50 -21.63 -25.80
N GLN A 75 1.57 -20.69 -25.92
CA GLN A 75 0.95 -20.04 -24.74
C GLN A 75 0.26 -21.04 -23.83
N LYS A 76 -0.43 -22.04 -24.39
CA LYS A 76 -1.03 -23.12 -23.61
C LYS A 76 0.01 -23.91 -22.81
N SER A 77 1.16 -24.21 -23.44
CA SER A 77 2.26 -24.91 -22.76
C SER A 77 2.84 -24.08 -21.63
N ASP A 78 3.04 -22.78 -21.86
CA ASP A 78 3.55 -21.85 -20.86
C ASP A 78 2.58 -21.72 -19.68
N LEU A 79 1.30 -21.59 -19.95
CA LEU A 79 0.25 -21.56 -18.91
C LEU A 79 0.21 -22.87 -18.12
N GLN A 80 0.34 -24.01 -18.79
CA GLN A 80 0.39 -25.30 -18.08
C GLN A 80 1.59 -25.39 -17.15
N THR A 81 2.74 -24.87 -17.55
CA THR A 81 3.94 -24.79 -16.72
C THR A 81 3.72 -23.89 -15.52
N GLN A 82 3.09 -22.73 -15.72
CA GLN A 82 2.73 -21.80 -14.62
C GLN A 82 1.76 -22.47 -13.64
N VAL A 83 0.74 -23.16 -14.12
CA VAL A 83 -0.21 -23.91 -13.29
C VAL A 83 0.50 -24.96 -12.44
N ASN A 84 1.42 -25.70 -13.02
CA ASN A 84 2.19 -26.70 -12.30
C ASN A 84 3.07 -26.07 -11.22
N THR A 85 3.70 -24.93 -11.52
CA THR A 85 4.51 -24.16 -10.57
C THR A 85 3.65 -23.65 -9.41
N LEU A 86 2.52 -23.03 -9.71
CA LEU A 86 1.57 -22.55 -8.70
C LEU A 86 1.04 -23.69 -7.84
N THR A 87 0.71 -24.83 -8.43
CA THR A 87 0.27 -26.02 -7.68
C THR A 87 1.34 -26.46 -6.68
N SER A 88 2.61 -26.45 -7.08
CA SER A 88 3.73 -26.79 -6.20
C SER A 88 3.91 -25.76 -5.07
N GLN A 89 3.75 -24.47 -5.39
CA GLN A 89 3.79 -23.41 -4.38
C GLN A 89 2.65 -23.54 -3.36
N VAL A 90 1.43 -23.80 -3.82
CA VAL A 90 0.27 -24.04 -2.93
C VAL A 90 0.52 -25.24 -2.01
N ALA A 91 1.08 -26.32 -2.54
CA ALA A 91 1.43 -27.49 -1.70
C ALA A 91 2.49 -27.13 -0.65
N SER A 92 3.49 -26.33 -0.99
CA SER A 92 4.50 -25.84 -0.06
C SER A 92 3.90 -24.94 1.01
N LEU A 93 3.05 -23.98 0.60
CA LEU A 93 2.36 -23.09 1.53
C LEU A 93 1.45 -23.86 2.50
N ASN A 94 0.71 -24.84 2.02
CA ASN A 94 -0.12 -25.69 2.89
C ASN A 94 0.71 -26.44 3.94
N SER A 95 1.92 -26.88 3.57
CA SER A 95 2.85 -27.51 4.51
C SER A 95 3.35 -26.53 5.57
N GLN A 96 3.64 -25.29 5.16
CA GLN A 96 4.04 -24.21 6.07
C GLN A 96 2.89 -23.84 7.03
N VAL A 97 1.66 -23.72 6.52
CA VAL A 97 0.46 -23.45 7.34
C VAL A 97 0.28 -24.54 8.38
N SER A 98 0.42 -25.81 7.99
CA SER A 98 0.31 -26.94 8.95
C SER A 98 1.41 -26.89 10.02
N SER A 99 2.62 -26.52 9.65
CA SER A 99 3.72 -26.31 10.61
C SER A 99 3.43 -25.15 11.56
N LEU A 100 2.98 -24.02 11.03
CA LEU A 100 2.61 -22.86 11.84
C LEU A 100 1.46 -23.17 12.81
N GLN A 101 0.44 -23.90 12.37
CA GLN A 101 -0.66 -24.35 13.24
C GLN A 101 -0.14 -25.22 14.40
N SER A 102 0.83 -26.10 14.14
CA SER A 102 1.47 -26.91 15.18
C SER A 102 2.25 -26.05 16.16
N HIS A 103 2.96 -25.02 15.67
CA HIS A 103 3.67 -24.05 16.52
C HIS A 103 2.69 -23.25 17.39
N ILE A 104 1.60 -22.75 16.80
CA ILE A 104 0.55 -22.03 17.54
C ILE A 104 -0.03 -22.91 18.66
N THR A 105 -0.32 -24.18 18.38
CA THR A 105 -0.83 -25.10 19.39
C THR A 105 0.17 -25.28 20.54
N SER A 106 1.47 -25.42 20.22
CA SER A 106 2.52 -25.51 21.22
C SER A 106 2.65 -24.24 22.06
N GLN A 107 2.61 -23.07 21.41
CA GLN A 107 2.67 -21.78 22.10
C GLN A 107 1.46 -21.56 23.00
N ASN A 108 0.25 -21.91 22.55
CA ASN A 108 -0.96 -21.80 23.37
C ASN A 108 -0.87 -22.69 24.64
N SER A 109 -0.26 -23.87 24.52
CA SER A 109 -0.01 -24.73 25.66
C SER A 109 1.00 -24.10 26.64
N GLN A 110 2.04 -23.44 26.14
CA GLN A 110 3.01 -22.70 26.96
C GLN A 110 2.34 -21.50 27.65
N ILE A 111 1.51 -20.74 26.91
CA ILE A 111 0.74 -19.60 27.48
C ILE A 111 -0.16 -20.08 28.61
N THR A 112 -0.90 -21.17 28.42
CA THR A 112 -1.75 -21.75 29.47
C THR A 112 -0.95 -22.14 30.69
N ASN A 113 0.23 -22.73 30.49
CA ASN A 113 1.12 -23.08 31.60
C ASN A 113 1.65 -21.83 32.34
N LEU A 114 2.06 -20.81 31.60
CA LEU A 114 2.50 -19.54 32.18
C LEU A 114 1.35 -18.83 32.90
N GLN A 115 0.15 -18.81 32.36
CA GLN A 115 -1.04 -18.27 33.01
C GLN A 115 -1.33 -18.97 34.35
N ASN A 116 -1.20 -20.32 34.37
CA ASN A 116 -1.35 -21.07 35.62
C ASN A 116 -0.24 -20.75 36.64
N GLN A 117 1.01 -20.56 36.17
CA GLN A 117 2.11 -20.14 37.03
C GLN A 117 1.89 -18.72 37.56
N VAL A 118 1.42 -17.78 36.71
CA VAL A 118 1.05 -16.44 37.10
C VAL A 118 -0.06 -16.49 38.14
N SER A 119 -1.15 -17.21 37.90
CA SER A 119 -2.24 -17.36 38.87
C SER A 119 -1.78 -17.94 40.22
N THR A 120 -0.77 -18.81 40.21
CA THR A 120 -0.15 -19.35 41.43
C THR A 120 0.72 -18.31 42.15
N LEU A 121 1.41 -17.47 41.38
CA LEU A 121 2.18 -16.34 41.90
C LEU A 121 1.26 -15.21 42.40
N GLU A 122 0.10 -15.01 41.75
CA GLU A 122 -0.94 -14.05 42.07
C GLU A 122 -1.54 -14.27 43.47
N ALA A 123 -1.62 -15.48 43.88
CA ALA A 123 -2.04 -15.78 45.27
C ALA A 123 -1.06 -15.23 46.33
N HIS A 124 0.10 -14.71 45.92
CA HIS A 124 1.20 -14.34 46.83
C HIS A 124 1.85 -12.95 46.59
N GLY A 125 1.35 -12.09 45.71
CA GLY A 125 2.05 -10.84 45.41
C GLY A 125 1.22 -9.69 44.82
N THR A 126 1.65 -8.49 45.13
CA THR A 126 1.10 -7.21 44.65
C THR A 126 1.36 -7.02 43.16
N TYR A 127 0.31 -6.79 42.38
CA TYR A 127 0.42 -6.57 40.89
C TYR A 127 0.65 -5.13 40.56
N MET A 128 1.61 -4.89 39.66
CA MET A 128 1.69 -3.67 38.88
C MET A 128 1.09 -3.96 37.48
N ILE A 129 -0.15 -3.57 37.30
CA ILE A 129 -0.75 -3.53 35.95
C ILE A 129 -0.08 -2.37 35.23
N ARG A 130 0.78 -2.66 34.27
CA ARG A 130 1.30 -1.63 33.35
C ARG A 130 0.13 -1.12 32.52
N LEU A 131 -0.27 0.11 32.78
CA LEU A 131 -1.27 0.79 31.97
C LEU A 131 -0.60 1.19 30.66
N ASN A 132 -0.94 0.50 29.57
CA ASN A 132 -0.53 0.93 28.25
C ASN A 132 -1.16 2.29 27.95
N THR A 133 -0.36 3.24 27.50
CA THR A 133 -0.82 4.57 27.11
C THR A 133 -1.11 4.58 25.63
N LEU A 134 -2.36 4.86 25.28
CA LEU A 134 -2.79 5.10 23.91
C LEU A 134 -2.77 6.60 23.67
N VAL A 135 -2.00 7.03 22.69
CA VAL A 135 -1.86 8.43 22.31
C VAL A 135 -2.56 8.69 21.00
N TYR A 136 -3.35 9.72 20.99
CA TYR A 136 -4.06 10.18 19.81
C TYR A 136 -3.43 11.48 19.30
N HIS A 137 -2.87 11.45 18.09
CA HIS A 137 -2.17 12.58 17.52
C HIS A 137 -3.18 13.58 16.93
N VAL A 138 -3.22 14.76 17.51
CA VAL A 138 -4.00 15.90 17.04
C VAL A 138 -3.04 16.82 16.29
N CYS A 139 -2.79 16.48 15.01
CA CYS A 139 -1.93 17.29 14.16
C CYS A 139 -2.54 18.65 13.87
N GLU A 140 -1.68 19.62 13.82
CA GLU A 140 -1.79 20.93 13.20
C GLU A 140 -3.14 21.65 13.34
N LYS A 141 -3.15 22.79 13.99
CA LYS A 141 -4.30 23.70 14.12
C LYS A 141 -5.02 23.97 12.79
N GLU A 142 -4.27 23.98 11.69
CA GLU A 142 -4.82 24.28 10.36
C GLU A 142 -5.68 23.15 9.80
N THR A 143 -5.40 21.90 10.19
CA THR A 143 -6.18 20.74 9.79
C THR A 143 -7.35 20.45 10.74
N ILE A 144 -7.28 21.00 11.95
CA ILE A 144 -8.36 20.87 12.92
C ILE A 144 -9.35 22.01 12.70
N HIS A 145 -10.14 21.95 11.68
CA HIS A 145 -11.48 22.53 11.71
C HIS A 145 -12.35 21.75 12.71
N ALA A 146 -11.72 21.22 13.76
CA ALA A 146 -12.36 20.38 14.72
C ALA A 146 -13.28 21.23 15.58
N PRO A 147 -14.56 20.97 15.54
CA PRO A 147 -15.51 21.75 16.27
C PRO A 147 -15.31 21.67 17.77
N ASP A 148 -14.84 20.58 18.32
CA ASP A 148 -14.72 20.39 19.75
C ASP A 148 -13.76 19.24 20.09
N ILE A 149 -12.57 19.58 20.59
CA ILE A 149 -11.59 18.57 21.05
C ILE A 149 -12.17 17.71 22.16
N ASN A 150 -13.03 18.27 23.01
CA ASN A 150 -13.69 17.52 24.04
C ASN A 150 -14.64 16.47 23.45
N TYR A 151 -15.37 16.80 22.40
CA TYR A 151 -16.20 15.82 21.67
C TYR A 151 -15.35 14.65 21.13
N ILE A 152 -14.21 14.94 20.49
CA ILE A 152 -13.28 13.93 19.98
C ILE A 152 -12.80 13.01 21.10
N TYR A 153 -12.36 13.60 22.20
CA TYR A 153 -11.90 12.86 23.37
C TYR A 153 -12.99 11.97 23.95
N GLN A 154 -14.22 12.46 24.04
CA GLN A 154 -15.36 11.66 24.49
C GLN A 154 -15.66 10.50 23.54
N GLN A 155 -15.58 10.71 22.22
CA GLN A 155 -15.76 9.61 21.27
C GLN A 155 -14.73 8.50 21.49
N ILE A 156 -13.46 8.84 21.71
CA ILE A 156 -12.41 7.86 22.00
C ILE A 156 -12.66 7.18 23.33
N LEU A 157 -13.04 7.92 24.37
CA LEU A 157 -13.34 7.36 25.71
C LEU A 157 -14.52 6.39 25.67
N THR A 158 -15.56 6.62 24.87
CA THR A 158 -16.68 5.68 24.75
C THR A 158 -16.26 4.31 24.20
N LEU A 159 -15.16 4.24 23.47
CA LEU A 159 -14.61 2.99 22.96
C LEU A 159 -13.69 2.29 23.97
N ASN A 160 -13.14 3.03 24.93
CA ASN A 160 -12.03 2.58 25.78
C ASN A 160 -12.45 1.77 27.01
N ASN A 161 -13.69 1.84 27.44
CA ASN A 161 -14.17 1.17 28.67
C ASN A 161 -13.26 1.37 29.93
N ASN A 162 -12.56 2.49 30.01
CA ASN A 162 -11.59 2.84 31.08
C ASN A 162 -10.38 1.91 31.22
N THR A 163 -10.05 1.14 30.19
CA THR A 163 -8.94 0.16 30.23
C THR A 163 -7.57 0.82 30.02
N TYR A 164 -7.52 1.91 29.25
CA TYR A 164 -6.28 2.57 28.87
C TYR A 164 -6.26 4.05 29.22
N ASN A 165 -5.06 4.55 29.54
CA ASN A 165 -4.81 5.99 29.60
C ASN A 165 -4.78 6.54 28.17
N ILE A 166 -5.71 7.40 27.82
CA ILE A 166 -5.76 8.07 26.52
C ILE A 166 -5.23 9.49 26.70
N LEU A 167 -4.27 9.83 25.86
CA LEU A 167 -3.71 11.17 25.78
C LEU A 167 -4.00 11.73 24.38
N LEU A 168 -4.30 13.01 24.29
CA LEU A 168 -4.25 13.74 23.04
C LEU A 168 -2.87 14.37 22.91
N LEU A 169 -2.32 14.38 21.70
CA LEU A 169 -1.02 14.96 21.37
C LEU A 169 -1.22 16.23 20.55
N PRO A 170 -1.38 17.43 21.17
CA PRO A 170 -1.27 18.67 20.44
C PRO A 170 0.20 18.92 20.06
N GLU A 171 0.44 19.08 18.78
CA GLU A 171 1.74 19.48 18.28
C GLU A 171 1.91 21.01 18.34
N TYR A 172 3.11 21.42 18.67
CA TYR A 172 3.51 22.81 18.61
C TYR A 172 3.67 23.24 17.13
N ASN A 173 2.90 24.24 16.75
CA ASN A 173 3.07 24.83 15.43
C ASN A 173 4.19 25.88 15.44
N THR A 174 5.32 25.56 14.82
CA THR A 174 6.50 26.41 14.77
C THR A 174 6.29 27.75 14.00
N ASN A 175 5.21 27.87 13.23
CA ASN A 175 4.87 29.09 12.49
C ASN A 175 4.11 30.12 13.34
N GLU A 176 3.69 29.76 14.53
CA GLU A 176 2.96 30.64 15.44
C GLU A 176 3.85 31.09 16.61
N ASN A 177 3.49 32.24 17.18
CA ASN A 177 4.18 32.65 18.40
C ASN A 177 3.63 31.88 19.61
N TRP A 178 4.47 31.71 20.63
CA TRP A 178 4.10 30.96 21.82
C TRP A 178 2.84 31.49 22.54
N THR A 179 2.59 32.79 22.48
CA THR A 179 1.42 33.40 23.13
C THR A 179 0.13 32.91 22.49
N GLU A 180 0.10 32.81 21.16
CA GLU A 180 -1.05 32.31 20.41
C GLU A 180 -1.23 30.80 20.66
N GLU A 181 -0.12 30.06 20.69
CA GLU A 181 -0.11 28.64 21.01
C GLU A 181 -0.69 28.37 22.41
N LEU A 182 -0.20 29.07 23.40
CA LEU A 182 -0.68 28.95 24.77
C LEU A 182 -2.16 29.32 24.92
N ALA A 183 -2.62 30.35 24.19
CA ALA A 183 -4.02 30.72 24.13
C ALA A 183 -4.88 29.61 23.52
N TRP A 184 -4.41 29.00 22.44
CA TRP A 184 -5.09 27.88 21.78
C TRP A 184 -5.12 26.63 22.70
N LEU A 185 -4.01 26.28 23.34
CA LEU A 185 -3.95 25.19 24.31
C LEU A 185 -4.92 25.43 25.47
N THR A 186 -4.96 26.66 25.99
CA THR A 186 -5.86 27.03 27.09
C THR A 186 -7.32 26.91 26.67
N ALA A 187 -7.68 27.36 25.48
CA ALA A 187 -9.04 27.32 24.97
C ALA A 187 -9.54 25.88 24.75
N ASN A 188 -8.67 24.99 24.28
CA ASN A 188 -9.06 23.65 23.85
C ASN A 188 -8.79 22.55 24.91
N PHE A 189 -7.80 22.73 25.76
CA PHE A 189 -7.38 21.74 26.78
C PHE A 189 -7.36 22.31 28.21
N GLY A 190 -7.89 23.50 28.39
CA GLY A 190 -7.76 24.26 29.63
C GLY A 190 -8.32 23.57 30.88
N GLY A 191 -7.62 23.79 31.99
CA GLY A 191 -7.96 23.35 33.32
C GLY A 191 -7.12 22.16 33.79
N ARG A 192 -6.66 22.21 35.06
CA ARG A 192 -5.85 21.15 35.67
C ARG A 192 -6.54 19.78 35.71
N ASN A 193 -7.85 19.72 35.59
CA ASN A 193 -8.66 18.52 35.48
C ASN A 193 -9.14 18.30 34.05
N GLY A 194 -8.56 19.00 33.03
CA GLY A 194 -8.88 18.89 31.64
C GLY A 194 -8.40 17.58 31.02
N ILE A 195 -8.56 17.50 29.72
CA ILE A 195 -8.12 16.36 28.91
C ILE A 195 -6.62 16.16 29.13
N PRO A 196 -6.18 14.95 29.49
CA PRO A 196 -4.76 14.68 29.64
C PRO A 196 -4.07 14.73 28.28
N ILE A 197 -2.95 15.44 28.23
CA ILE A 197 -2.22 15.61 26.97
C ILE A 197 -0.77 15.14 27.08
N MET A 198 -0.25 14.72 25.91
CA MET A 198 1.15 14.62 25.61
C MET A 198 1.51 15.87 24.80
N LEU A 199 2.30 16.77 25.35
CA LEU A 199 2.64 18.03 24.68
C LEU A 199 3.81 17.82 23.72
N GLY A 200 3.59 18.04 22.44
CA GLY A 200 4.65 18.08 21.42
C GLY A 200 5.53 19.33 21.65
N ILE A 201 6.79 19.12 21.97
CA ILE A 201 7.74 20.20 22.29
C ILE A 201 8.75 20.43 21.15
N PHE A 202 8.76 19.54 20.18
CA PHE A 202 9.53 19.62 18.96
C PHE A 202 8.73 18.94 17.84
N GLY A 203 8.49 19.65 16.76
CA GLY A 203 7.88 19.13 15.55
C GLY A 203 8.77 19.43 14.35
N GLY A 204 9.12 18.40 13.57
CA GLY A 204 9.79 18.53 12.30
C GLY A 204 8.80 19.04 11.25
N GLY A 205 8.73 20.36 11.05
CA GLY A 205 7.89 20.93 9.99
C GLY A 205 8.44 20.62 8.59
N SER A 206 7.58 20.34 7.64
CA SER A 206 7.88 20.07 6.23
C SER A 206 8.41 21.28 5.45
N GLY A 207 9.26 22.08 6.01
CA GLY A 207 9.81 23.25 5.33
C GLY A 207 10.94 23.90 6.10
N HIS A 208 12.11 23.37 6.03
CA HIS A 208 13.45 23.98 6.19
C HIS A 208 13.60 25.26 7.06
N THR A 209 12.65 25.60 7.91
CA THR A 209 12.76 26.65 8.90
C THR A 209 13.38 26.08 10.16
N PRO A 210 14.27 26.85 10.85
CA PRO A 210 14.82 26.38 12.11
C PRO A 210 13.66 26.08 13.06
N VAL A 211 13.55 24.83 13.44
CA VAL A 211 12.47 24.32 14.29
C VAL A 211 12.58 25.01 15.64
N GLN A 212 11.51 25.65 16.09
CA GLN A 212 11.44 26.16 17.43
C GLN A 212 11.17 25.01 18.40
N MET A 213 11.98 24.92 19.40
CA MET A 213 11.82 23.97 20.51
C MET A 213 11.29 24.73 21.72
N LEU A 214 10.26 24.20 22.38
CA LEU A 214 9.73 24.83 23.57
C LEU A 214 10.77 24.84 24.70
N SER A 215 10.99 26.00 25.29
CA SER A 215 11.79 26.13 26.48
C SER A 215 11.05 25.55 27.70
N THR A 216 11.78 25.24 28.76
CA THR A 216 11.19 24.77 30.04
C THR A 216 10.23 25.80 30.65
N ALA A 217 10.41 27.08 30.39
CA ALA A 217 9.49 28.12 30.81
C ALA A 217 8.15 28.06 30.08
N GLU A 218 8.19 27.84 28.77
CA GLU A 218 7.00 27.65 27.93
C GLU A 218 6.26 26.37 28.26
N ILE A 219 6.99 25.26 28.49
CA ILE A 219 6.40 24.01 28.97
C ILE A 219 5.72 24.20 30.30
N SER A 220 6.37 24.92 31.25
CA SER A 220 5.78 25.23 32.57
C SER A 220 4.50 26.07 32.42
N ALA A 221 4.47 27.01 31.49
CA ALA A 221 3.26 27.79 31.20
C ALA A 221 2.12 26.91 30.71
N ALA A 222 2.40 25.95 29.78
CA ALA A 222 1.41 24.97 29.35
C ALA A 222 0.90 24.09 30.50
N MET A 223 1.81 23.60 31.37
CA MET A 223 1.46 22.81 32.56
C MET A 223 0.58 23.57 33.57
N ALA A 224 0.70 24.89 33.60
CA ALA A 224 -0.14 25.72 34.46
C ALA A 224 -1.61 25.79 34.02
N VAL A 225 -1.86 25.63 32.67
CA VAL A 225 -3.19 25.78 32.10
C VAL A 225 -3.77 24.45 31.56
N CYS A 226 -2.93 23.45 31.24
CA CYS A 226 -3.32 22.16 30.70
C CYS A 226 -2.90 20.99 31.62
N ASN A 227 -3.56 19.86 31.46
CA ASN A 227 -3.22 18.61 32.13
C ASN A 227 -2.10 17.85 31.37
N VAL A 228 -0.91 18.44 31.30
CA VAL A 228 0.26 17.82 30.67
C VAL A 228 0.74 16.63 31.50
N ARG A 229 0.81 15.47 30.89
CA ARG A 229 1.30 14.22 31.53
C ARG A 229 2.61 13.75 30.92
N TRP A 230 2.77 13.98 29.61
CA TRP A 230 3.92 13.58 28.86
C TRP A 230 4.40 14.75 27.98
N LEU A 231 5.68 14.73 27.64
CA LEU A 231 6.24 15.53 26.56
C LEU A 231 6.53 14.63 25.38
N ALA A 232 6.46 15.17 24.17
CA ALA A 232 6.81 14.43 22.95
C ALA A 232 7.89 15.15 22.15
N ILE A 233 8.88 14.38 21.69
CA ILE A 233 9.85 14.79 20.69
C ILE A 233 9.61 13.94 19.44
N GLY A 234 9.26 14.57 18.31
CA GLY A 234 9.09 13.92 17.03
C GLY A 234 10.25 14.20 16.11
N GLU A 235 10.84 13.14 15.52
CA GLU A 235 11.75 13.23 14.37
C GLU A 235 13.03 14.08 14.56
N LEU A 236 13.46 14.32 15.80
CA LEU A 236 14.56 15.22 16.13
C LEU A 236 15.88 14.80 15.45
N ILE A 237 16.26 13.54 15.62
CA ILE A 237 17.52 13.03 15.02
C ILE A 237 17.40 12.94 13.51
N SER A 238 16.26 12.43 13.03
CA SER A 238 15.98 12.30 11.60
C SER A 238 16.07 13.64 10.88
N TRP A 239 15.56 14.68 11.52
CA TRP A 239 15.60 16.04 10.98
C TRP A 239 17.04 16.59 10.94
N TYR A 240 17.79 16.51 12.05
CA TYR A 240 19.19 16.99 12.08
C TYR A 240 20.14 16.20 11.18
N MET A 241 19.86 14.92 10.93
CA MET A 241 20.60 14.14 9.93
C MET A 241 20.37 14.64 8.50
N GLY A 242 19.22 15.26 8.22
CA GLY A 242 18.92 15.93 6.95
C GLY A 242 19.58 17.29 6.80
N GLU A 243 19.99 17.93 7.92
CA GLU A 243 20.57 19.28 7.98
C GLU A 243 21.91 19.30 8.72
N PRO A 244 22.95 18.67 8.14
CA PRO A 244 24.24 18.47 8.82
C PRO A 244 24.99 19.77 9.16
N SER A 245 24.53 20.91 8.65
CA SER A 245 25.07 22.24 8.98
C SER A 245 24.62 22.78 10.33
N LEU A 246 23.59 22.20 10.92
CA LEU A 246 23.05 22.63 12.20
C LEU A 246 23.63 21.79 13.34
N PRO A 247 24.07 22.43 14.46
CA PRO A 247 24.55 21.70 15.61
C PRO A 247 23.38 20.95 16.28
N PHE A 248 23.60 19.68 16.59
CA PHE A 248 22.60 18.89 17.29
C PHE A 248 22.34 19.47 18.71
N PRO A 249 21.07 19.62 19.14
CA PRO A 249 20.75 20.37 20.37
C PRO A 249 20.94 19.52 21.64
N THR A 250 22.14 19.05 21.89
CA THR A 250 22.48 18.18 23.03
C THR A 250 22.09 18.79 24.39
N ASP A 251 22.39 20.08 24.57
CA ASP A 251 22.07 20.78 25.82
C ASP A 251 20.55 20.91 26.03
N TYR A 252 19.80 21.07 24.98
CA TYR A 252 18.36 21.08 25.04
C TYR A 252 17.80 19.74 25.51
N ILE A 253 18.25 18.63 24.93
CA ILE A 253 17.80 17.29 25.32
C ILE A 253 18.07 17.03 26.80
N SER A 254 19.29 17.29 27.27
CA SER A 254 19.61 17.11 28.68
C SER A 254 18.80 18.02 29.61
N THR A 255 18.50 19.25 29.19
CA THR A 255 17.62 20.16 29.87
C THR A 255 16.20 19.62 30.01
N ILE A 256 15.63 19.13 28.91
CA ILE A 256 14.28 18.52 28.89
C ILE A 256 14.21 17.26 29.74
N LEU A 257 15.19 16.38 29.66
CA LEU A 257 15.23 15.15 30.45
C LEU A 257 15.26 15.47 32.00
N ASN A 258 16.09 16.42 32.38
CA ASN A 258 16.13 16.88 33.77
C ASN A 258 14.82 17.55 34.19
N PHE A 259 14.22 18.34 33.30
CA PHE A 259 12.92 18.96 33.57
C PHE A 259 11.81 17.92 33.72
N CYS A 260 11.75 16.90 32.85
CA CYS A 260 10.80 15.80 32.99
C CYS A 260 10.93 15.11 34.33
N ARG A 261 12.13 14.76 34.74
CA ARG A 261 12.39 14.10 36.02
C ARG A 261 11.98 14.97 37.24
N ALA A 262 12.28 16.27 37.18
CA ALA A 262 11.94 17.21 38.23
C ALA A 262 10.43 17.45 38.41
N ASN A 263 9.65 17.23 37.35
CA ASN A 263 8.22 17.51 37.32
C ASN A 263 7.33 16.24 37.20
N ASP A 264 7.91 15.05 37.38
CA ASP A 264 7.21 13.76 37.24
C ASP A 264 6.51 13.58 35.86
N LEU A 265 7.18 14.06 34.83
CA LEU A 265 6.76 13.88 33.44
C LEU A 265 7.52 12.74 32.78
N LYS A 266 6.87 12.12 31.81
CA LYS A 266 7.52 11.18 30.90
C LYS A 266 7.81 11.85 29.57
N LEU A 267 8.79 11.33 28.84
CA LEU A 267 9.16 11.77 27.49
C LEU A 267 8.88 10.64 26.50
N PHE A 268 8.11 10.96 25.49
CA PHE A 268 7.92 10.11 24.32
C PHE A 268 8.80 10.63 23.19
N TRP A 269 9.64 9.74 22.64
CA TRP A 269 10.58 10.10 21.59
C TRP A 269 10.35 9.22 20.38
N THR A 270 9.82 9.80 19.30
CA THR A 270 9.56 9.09 18.05
C THR A 270 10.50 9.56 16.94
N GLU A 271 10.89 8.61 16.07
CA GLU A 271 11.74 8.88 14.90
C GLU A 271 11.17 8.15 13.69
N TRP A 272 11.20 8.79 12.52
CA TRP A 272 10.73 8.18 11.28
C TRP A 272 11.85 7.52 10.47
N LYS A 273 13.09 8.03 10.51
CA LYS A 273 14.25 7.36 9.92
C LYS A 273 14.87 6.44 10.93
N VAL A 274 14.65 5.15 10.72
CA VAL A 274 15.01 4.16 11.71
C VAL A 274 16.10 3.24 11.20
N ASN A 275 17.31 3.52 11.62
CA ASN A 275 18.42 2.59 11.55
C ASN A 275 19.06 2.41 12.93
N ASN A 276 19.89 1.40 13.09
CA ASN A 276 20.59 1.15 14.35
C ASN A 276 21.35 2.38 14.86
N GLY A 277 21.87 3.24 13.97
CA GLY A 277 22.61 4.44 14.37
C GLY A 277 21.74 5.49 15.04
N VAL A 278 20.51 5.70 14.58
CA VAL A 278 19.53 6.60 15.20
C VAL A 278 19.23 6.14 16.62
N PHE A 279 18.87 4.87 16.80
CA PHE A 279 18.54 4.35 18.13
C PHE A 279 19.75 4.30 19.07
N GLN A 280 20.95 4.00 18.59
CA GLN A 280 22.18 4.11 19.40
C GLN A 280 22.44 5.54 19.85
N THR A 281 22.13 6.51 18.98
CA THR A 281 22.22 7.93 19.33
C THR A 281 21.23 8.28 20.44
N ILE A 282 19.96 7.84 20.35
CA ILE A 282 18.95 8.03 21.41
C ILE A 282 19.45 7.40 22.70
N GLN A 283 19.91 6.14 22.68
CA GLN A 283 20.45 5.47 23.88
C GLN A 283 21.54 6.28 24.58
N THR A 284 22.39 6.94 23.80
CA THR A 284 23.45 7.80 24.36
C THR A 284 22.89 9.00 25.09
N TYR A 285 21.84 9.64 24.54
CA TYR A 285 21.22 10.83 25.17
C TYR A 285 20.35 10.52 26.36
N ILE A 286 19.66 9.38 26.38
CA ILE A 286 18.76 9.02 27.48
C ILE A 286 19.46 8.25 28.60
N ALA A 287 20.78 8.05 28.50
CA ALA A 287 21.54 7.31 29.51
C ALA A 287 21.34 7.92 30.90
N GLY A 288 20.81 7.11 31.83
CA GLY A 288 20.41 7.53 33.19
C GLY A 288 19.00 8.13 33.28
N PHE A 289 18.24 8.12 32.20
CA PHE A 289 16.84 8.58 32.13
C PHE A 289 15.91 7.54 31.48
N GLU A 290 16.35 6.30 31.38
CA GLU A 290 15.65 5.20 30.71
C GLU A 290 14.28 4.91 31.35
N ASP A 291 14.13 5.23 32.60
CA ASP A 291 12.90 5.06 33.41
C ASP A 291 11.77 6.05 33.05
N ILE A 292 12.13 7.18 32.45
CA ILE A 292 11.16 8.23 32.09
C ILE A 292 11.02 8.44 30.58
N VAL A 293 11.81 7.76 29.77
CA VAL A 293 11.76 7.90 28.29
C VAL A 293 11.20 6.65 27.65
N THR A 294 10.14 6.83 26.89
CA THR A 294 9.59 5.81 25.98
C THR A 294 10.01 6.15 24.56
N VAL A 295 10.82 5.29 23.94
CA VAL A 295 11.29 5.47 22.57
C VAL A 295 10.35 4.76 21.62
N SER A 296 9.96 5.42 20.55
CA SER A 296 8.99 4.89 19.59
C SER A 296 9.59 4.67 18.22
N PHE A 297 9.13 3.60 17.58
CA PHE A 297 9.33 3.34 16.17
C PHE A 297 8.11 3.78 15.37
N SER A 298 8.34 4.61 14.33
CA SER A 298 7.29 5.03 13.41
C SER A 298 7.11 4.03 12.26
N THR A 299 5.90 3.56 12.04
CA THR A 299 5.57 2.68 10.91
C THR A 299 5.73 3.37 9.55
N ASN A 300 5.79 4.71 9.52
CA ASN A 300 6.09 5.50 8.33
C ASN A 300 7.56 5.40 7.87
N SER A 301 8.42 4.74 8.64
CA SER A 301 9.80 4.47 8.22
C SER A 301 9.82 3.65 6.93
N GLY A 302 10.42 4.21 5.88
CA GLY A 302 10.62 3.49 4.61
C GLY A 302 11.69 2.38 4.68
N ASP A 303 12.46 2.32 5.76
CA ASP A 303 13.65 1.47 5.88
C ASP A 303 13.34 0.05 6.37
N LEU A 304 12.31 -0.12 7.21
CA LEU A 304 11.94 -1.40 7.82
C LEU A 304 10.43 -1.64 7.72
N GLU A 305 10.05 -2.91 7.66
CA GLU A 305 8.65 -3.28 7.90
C GLU A 305 8.28 -3.08 9.38
N PRO A 306 7.02 -2.73 9.69
CA PRO A 306 6.60 -2.45 11.06
C PRO A 306 7.00 -3.51 12.09
N ALA A 307 6.78 -4.78 11.79
CA ALA A 307 7.15 -5.89 12.69
C ALA A 307 8.66 -6.01 12.93
N GLU A 308 9.47 -5.72 11.91
CA GLU A 308 10.94 -5.70 12.05
C GLU A 308 11.39 -4.54 12.92
N GLY A 309 10.82 -3.35 12.70
CA GLY A 309 11.09 -2.15 13.49
C GLY A 309 10.69 -2.32 14.95
N PHE A 310 9.52 -2.86 15.23
CA PHE A 310 9.09 -3.16 16.61
C PHE A 310 9.97 -4.22 17.27
N THR A 311 10.38 -5.25 16.53
CA THR A 311 11.32 -6.26 17.02
C THR A 311 12.68 -5.64 17.38
N MET A 312 13.15 -4.70 16.58
CA MET A 312 14.41 -4.02 16.82
C MET A 312 14.32 -3.14 18.06
N ILE A 313 13.34 -2.26 18.17
CA ILE A 313 13.20 -1.32 19.26
C ILE A 313 12.96 -2.02 20.61
N SER A 314 12.16 -3.09 20.63
CA SER A 314 11.88 -3.88 21.82
C SER A 314 13.12 -4.55 22.44
N LYS A 315 14.15 -4.79 21.62
CA LYS A 315 15.44 -5.32 22.09
C LYS A 315 16.40 -4.24 22.59
N MET A 316 16.19 -2.99 22.18
CA MET A 316 17.09 -1.89 22.45
C MET A 316 16.66 -1.06 23.66
N PHE A 317 15.35 -0.98 23.94
CA PHE A 317 14.79 -0.13 24.97
C PHE A 317 13.87 -0.91 25.90
N GLN A 318 14.00 -0.63 27.19
CA GLN A 318 13.12 -1.21 28.20
C GLN A 318 11.70 -0.63 28.11
N HIS A 319 11.60 0.68 27.87
CA HIS A 319 10.37 1.40 27.65
C HIS A 319 10.29 1.83 26.19
N TRP A 320 9.36 1.27 25.45
CA TRP A 320 9.22 1.55 24.03
C TRP A 320 7.77 1.61 23.58
N GLY A 321 7.54 2.26 22.46
CA GLY A 321 6.24 2.45 21.84
C GLY A 321 6.23 2.24 20.34
N GLY A 322 5.04 2.27 19.77
CA GLY A 322 4.79 2.26 18.34
C GLY A 322 4.02 3.50 17.90
N SER A 323 4.59 4.28 16.99
CA SER A 323 3.88 5.32 16.26
C SER A 323 3.28 4.69 15.01
N VAL A 324 1.99 4.37 15.09
CA VAL A 324 1.24 3.67 14.04
C VAL A 324 0.58 4.70 13.15
N GLN A 325 1.15 4.88 11.96
CA GLN A 325 0.82 6.00 11.09
C GLN A 325 0.14 5.55 9.80
N ALA A 326 -0.94 6.23 9.42
CA ALA A 326 -1.53 6.07 8.10
C ALA A 326 -0.61 6.60 6.98
N TRP A 327 0.35 7.46 7.30
CA TRP A 327 1.42 7.89 6.39
C TRP A 327 2.29 6.73 5.85
N TYR A 328 2.30 5.57 6.53
CA TYR A 328 2.86 4.33 6.00
C TYR A 328 2.36 4.06 4.57
N TRP A 329 1.06 4.31 4.32
CA TRP A 329 0.43 4.08 3.02
C TRP A 329 1.00 4.99 1.94
N THR A 330 1.27 6.26 2.26
CA THR A 330 1.90 7.22 1.36
C THR A 330 3.34 6.83 1.07
N THR A 331 4.12 6.50 2.09
CA THR A 331 5.53 6.14 1.96
C THR A 331 5.72 4.87 1.15
N ARG A 332 4.84 3.88 1.34
CA ARG A 332 4.96 2.55 0.72
C ARG A 332 4.33 2.48 -0.67
N TYR A 333 3.24 3.16 -0.89
CA TYR A 333 2.41 3.01 -2.10
C TYR A 333 2.19 4.32 -2.87
N GLY A 334 2.70 5.44 -2.39
CA GLY A 334 2.54 6.76 -3.02
C GLY A 334 1.07 7.23 -3.06
N SER A 335 0.23 6.71 -2.17
CA SER A 335 -1.20 6.99 -2.11
C SER A 335 -1.55 7.88 -0.92
N ASP A 336 -2.70 8.55 -0.97
CA ASP A 336 -3.20 9.35 0.13
C ASP A 336 -3.30 8.49 1.43
N PRO A 337 -2.76 8.96 2.56
CA PRO A 337 -2.79 8.23 3.84
C PRO A 337 -4.22 7.90 4.28
N LEU A 338 -5.20 8.73 3.93
CA LEU A 338 -6.61 8.51 4.26
C LEU A 338 -7.21 7.27 3.58
N ASN A 339 -6.55 6.72 2.56
CA ASN A 339 -6.95 5.50 1.86
C ASN A 339 -6.32 4.24 2.44
N MET A 340 -5.52 4.33 3.49
CA MET A 340 -4.96 3.16 4.15
C MET A 340 -6.09 2.26 4.68
N PRO A 341 -6.05 0.93 4.42
CA PRO A 341 -7.04 0.03 4.99
C PRO A 341 -7.00 0.03 6.53
N ALA A 342 -8.15 0.21 7.16
CA ALA A 342 -8.27 0.23 8.63
C ALA A 342 -7.75 -1.06 9.28
N SER A 343 -7.92 -2.21 8.61
CA SER A 343 -7.39 -3.50 9.06
C SER A 343 -5.87 -3.53 9.13
N LEU A 344 -5.17 -2.84 8.22
CA LEU A 344 -3.71 -2.78 8.22
C LEU A 344 -3.19 -1.89 9.36
N LEU A 345 -3.87 -0.77 9.62
CA LEU A 345 -3.52 0.07 10.77
C LEU A 345 -3.71 -0.69 12.10
N LEU A 346 -4.81 -1.46 12.22
CA LEU A 346 -5.07 -2.33 13.35
C LEU A 346 -3.99 -3.43 13.49
N GLU A 347 -3.60 -4.05 12.40
CA GLU A 347 -2.53 -5.07 12.38
C GLU A 347 -1.23 -4.50 12.92
N HIS A 348 -0.84 -3.30 12.51
CA HIS A 348 0.36 -2.63 13.03
C HIS A 348 0.23 -2.34 14.54
N ALA A 349 -0.92 -1.82 14.98
CA ALA A 349 -1.15 -1.53 16.39
C ALA A 349 -1.10 -2.80 17.26
N LEU A 350 -1.77 -3.87 16.84
CA LEU A 350 -1.73 -5.16 17.52
C LEU A 350 -0.33 -5.77 17.52
N SER A 351 0.42 -5.63 16.43
CA SER A 351 1.81 -6.08 16.36
C SER A 351 2.68 -5.37 17.40
N ALA A 352 2.62 -4.04 17.47
CA ALA A 352 3.36 -3.26 18.46
C ALA A 352 3.00 -3.70 19.89
N LYS A 353 1.70 -3.80 20.19
CA LYS A 353 1.22 -4.21 21.49
C LYS A 353 1.66 -5.62 21.88
N ASN A 354 1.45 -6.60 20.99
CA ASN A 354 1.79 -8.00 21.26
C ASN A 354 3.29 -8.20 21.50
N MET A 355 4.11 -7.29 20.99
CA MET A 355 5.54 -7.25 21.28
C MET A 355 5.90 -6.48 22.55
N GLY A 356 4.94 -5.88 23.24
CA GLY A 356 5.12 -5.22 24.54
C GLY A 356 5.28 -3.72 24.47
N ALA A 357 4.81 -3.04 23.42
CA ALA A 357 4.77 -1.58 23.37
C ALA A 357 3.92 -1.02 24.53
N GLU A 358 4.48 -0.05 25.25
CA GLU A 358 3.80 0.62 26.37
C GLU A 358 2.92 1.78 25.89
N VAL A 359 3.26 2.37 24.76
CA VAL A 359 2.55 3.48 24.14
C VAL A 359 2.28 3.13 22.69
N ILE A 360 1.06 3.36 22.24
CA ILE A 360 0.68 3.31 20.84
C ILE A 360 0.15 4.69 20.47
N GLU A 361 0.82 5.34 19.54
CA GLU A 361 0.44 6.60 18.94
C GLU A 361 -0.23 6.35 17.60
N PHE A 362 -1.24 7.14 17.25
CA PHE A 362 -1.90 7.12 15.95
C PHE A 362 -1.82 8.46 15.25
N GLU A 363 -1.46 8.44 13.96
CA GLU A 363 -1.34 9.62 13.11
C GLU A 363 -1.82 9.29 11.67
N PRO A 364 -2.40 10.20 10.91
CA PRO A 364 -2.86 11.56 11.26
C PRO A 364 -4.28 11.60 11.80
N TYR A 365 -4.65 12.71 12.43
CA TYR A 365 -6.02 12.98 12.91
C TYR A 365 -7.09 12.76 11.84
N GLY A 366 -6.90 13.29 10.63
CA GLY A 366 -7.83 13.18 9.51
C GLY A 366 -8.17 11.74 9.09
N TYR A 367 -7.38 10.76 9.51
CA TYR A 367 -7.69 9.36 9.28
C TYR A 367 -8.89 8.88 10.10
N PHE A 368 -9.12 9.45 11.26
CA PHE A 368 -10.17 9.05 12.21
C PHE A 368 -11.36 10.02 12.22
N PHE A 369 -11.14 11.27 11.87
CA PHE A 369 -12.15 12.31 11.87
C PHE A 369 -12.12 13.10 10.57
N ASP A 370 -13.29 13.47 10.05
CA ASP A 370 -13.45 14.31 8.90
C ASP A 370 -14.32 15.52 9.29
N ASN A 371 -13.75 16.71 9.27
CA ASN A 371 -14.42 17.95 9.71
C ASN A 371 -15.07 17.81 11.12
N GLY A 372 -14.45 17.03 12.01
CA GLY A 372 -14.98 16.74 13.35
C GLY A 372 -15.99 15.59 13.42
N GLU A 373 -16.39 15.04 12.30
CA GLU A 373 -17.23 13.83 12.26
C GLU A 373 -16.37 12.56 12.38
N VAL A 374 -16.90 11.58 13.09
CA VAL A 374 -16.22 10.28 13.30
C VAL A 374 -16.19 9.48 12.00
N ARG A 375 -14.99 9.12 11.53
CA ARG A 375 -14.83 8.19 10.40
C ARG A 375 -14.96 6.74 10.86
N GLU A 376 -15.30 5.87 9.92
CA GLU A 376 -15.38 4.41 10.17
C GLU A 376 -14.06 3.84 10.69
N SER A 377 -12.94 4.41 10.27
CA SER A 377 -11.59 4.03 10.73
C SER A 377 -11.39 4.16 12.24
N LEU A 378 -12.13 5.05 12.94
CA LEU A 378 -12.07 5.13 14.40
C LEU A 378 -12.52 3.82 15.07
N ARG A 379 -13.37 3.04 14.43
CA ARG A 379 -13.85 1.74 14.96
C ARG A 379 -12.74 0.71 15.11
N ILE A 380 -11.59 0.91 14.45
CA ILE A 380 -10.41 0.08 14.72
C ILE A 380 -9.98 0.14 16.19
N LEU A 381 -10.15 1.30 16.84
CA LEU A 381 -9.85 1.43 18.26
C LEU A 381 -10.79 0.56 19.10
N GLN A 382 -12.05 0.44 18.71
CA GLN A 382 -12.99 -0.46 19.38
C GLN A 382 -12.52 -1.92 19.28
N THR A 383 -12.10 -2.35 18.07
CA THR A 383 -11.54 -3.69 17.88
C THR A 383 -10.24 -3.86 18.66
N LEU A 384 -9.36 -2.86 18.61
CA LEU A 384 -8.12 -2.87 19.38
C LEU A 384 -8.41 -3.05 20.87
N PHE A 385 -9.32 -2.27 21.45
CA PHE A 385 -9.68 -2.39 22.87
C PHE A 385 -10.37 -3.70 23.22
N ALA A 386 -11.11 -4.31 22.29
CA ALA A 386 -11.72 -5.63 22.48
C ALA A 386 -10.69 -6.78 22.44
N GLU A 387 -9.69 -6.68 21.57
CA GLU A 387 -8.60 -7.66 21.46
C GLU A 387 -7.60 -7.58 22.63
N LEU A 388 -7.72 -6.55 23.49
CA LEU A 388 -6.82 -6.26 24.58
C LEU A 388 -7.30 -6.87 25.92
N HIS A 389 -8.46 -7.49 25.93
CA HIS A 389 -9.03 -8.23 27.06
C HIS A 389 -8.81 -9.73 26.88
#